data_0c433a65523c428dabad444358da44f2
#
_entry.id   0c433a65523c428dabad444358da44f2
#
_cell.length_a   1.000
_cell.length_b   1.000
_cell.length_c   1.000
_cell.angle_alpha   90.00
_cell.angle_beta   90.00
_cell.angle_gamma   90.00
#
_symmetry.space_group_name_H-M   'P 1'
#
loop_
_entity.id
_entity.type
_entity.pdbx_description
1 polymer ?
#
loop_
_entity_poly.entity_id
_entity_poly.type
_entity_poly.pdbx_seq_one_letter_code
_entity_poly.pdbx_strand_id
1 'polypeptide(L)'
;MIFACLGLALAACGDDSEKSSSSATTTAGENDGADSTGQATEPPEGAEASNGASTTTDTAGDDPDVSAEAGAFPVSIQNDDSTLTIDAQPEAIVSLSPTATEMLFAIGAGAQVVAVDDNSNYPTSAPKTDLSGYEPNVEAVLGYEPDLVVASAGTIADGLKAAGVPLLVLPAAADFDQMYAQIEQLGVATGQVGGAAELVGNMQTEIKDILAGVPESTGTLTYYHELDNALYTVTSDTFIGQVYGLLGLENIADSADQSGEFGGYPQVSVELILDKNPDLIFLADTKCCEESAETVAERDGWEDLKAVKEGNVIPLDDDVASRWGPRVVEFLADVAAAVTAADVPAAAR
;
A
#
# COMPACT_ATOMS: atom_id res chain seq x y z
N MET A 1 -14.98 -6.71 0.41
CA MET A 1 -13.91 -7.26 -0.44
C MET A 1 -13.84 -8.75 -0.15
N ILE A 2 -14.38 -9.58 -1.01
CA ILE A 2 -14.43 -11.04 -0.77
C ILE A 2 -13.12 -11.60 -1.30
N PHE A 3 -12.21 -11.98 -0.40
CA PHE A 3 -11.08 -12.84 -0.78
C PHE A 3 -11.63 -14.22 -1.12
N ALA A 4 -11.71 -14.52 -2.41
CA ALA A 4 -12.11 -15.84 -2.85
C ALA A 4 -10.97 -16.82 -2.55
N CYS A 5 -11.21 -17.76 -1.61
CA CYS A 5 -10.38 -18.91 -1.34
C CYS A 5 -10.14 -19.70 -2.61
N LEU A 6 -8.89 -19.77 -3.06
CA LEU A 6 -8.45 -20.69 -4.10
C LEU A 6 -8.38 -22.08 -3.49
N GLY A 7 -9.46 -22.85 -3.63
CA GLY A 7 -9.52 -24.26 -3.25
C GLY A 7 -8.65 -25.12 -4.16
N LEU A 8 -7.49 -25.53 -3.69
CA LEU A 8 -6.66 -26.55 -4.34
C LEU A 8 -7.29 -27.93 -4.11
N ALA A 9 -7.94 -28.49 -5.12
CA ALA A 9 -8.39 -29.86 -5.11
C ALA A 9 -7.19 -30.80 -5.34
N LEU A 10 -6.75 -31.47 -4.27
CA LEU A 10 -5.83 -32.60 -4.33
C LEU A 10 -6.58 -33.85 -4.85
N ALA A 11 -6.33 -34.21 -6.09
CA ALA A 11 -6.66 -35.54 -6.60
C ALA A 11 -5.46 -36.46 -6.36
N ALA A 12 -5.61 -37.39 -5.44
CA ALA A 12 -4.70 -38.51 -5.19
C ALA A 12 -5.03 -39.68 -6.13
N CYS A 13 -4.02 -40.19 -6.83
CA CYS A 13 -3.86 -41.55 -7.31
C CYS A 13 -2.38 -41.65 -7.69
N GLY A 14 -1.54 -42.46 -7.07
CA GLY A 14 -1.54 -43.88 -6.87
C GLY A 14 -0.51 -44.51 -7.80
N ASP A 15 0.62 -44.85 -7.20
CA ASP A 15 1.36 -46.12 -7.23
C ASP A 15 2.46 -46.36 -8.27
N ASP A 16 3.51 -46.97 -7.68
CA ASP A 16 4.53 -47.94 -8.14
C ASP A 16 5.85 -47.48 -8.81
N SER A 17 6.90 -47.70 -7.98
CA SER A 17 8.14 -48.48 -8.22
C SER A 17 9.07 -48.10 -9.38
N GLU A 18 10.31 -47.84 -9.16
CA GLU A 18 11.44 -48.65 -8.80
C GLU A 18 12.77 -47.90 -8.75
N LYS A 19 13.62 -48.39 -7.86
CA LYS A 19 15.05 -48.23 -7.66
C LYS A 19 15.92 -47.87 -8.86
N SER A 20 16.90 -47.00 -8.65
CA SER A 20 18.31 -47.39 -8.85
C SER A 20 19.30 -46.39 -8.22
N SER A 21 20.23 -46.99 -7.50
CA SER A 21 21.41 -46.46 -6.80
C SER A 21 22.55 -46.05 -7.74
N SER A 22 23.35 -45.08 -7.35
CA SER A 22 24.84 -45.10 -7.24
C SER A 22 25.37 -43.73 -6.89
N SER A 23 25.95 -43.54 -5.74
CA SER A 23 27.36 -43.65 -5.33
C SER A 23 28.28 -42.59 -5.92
N ALA A 24 28.72 -41.70 -5.01
CA ALA A 24 30.09 -41.25 -4.73
C ALA A 24 30.89 -40.48 -5.80
N THR A 25 31.46 -39.39 -5.50
CA THR A 25 32.83 -39.32 -4.95
C THR A 25 33.23 -37.86 -4.68
N THR A 26 33.78 -37.68 -3.53
CA THR A 26 34.58 -36.60 -2.94
C THR A 26 35.71 -36.11 -3.86
N THR A 27 36.00 -34.82 -3.89
CA THR A 27 37.40 -34.36 -3.84
C THR A 27 37.48 -32.95 -3.22
N ALA A 28 38.26 -32.89 -2.15
CA ALA A 28 38.76 -31.70 -1.51
C ALA A 28 39.91 -31.09 -2.31
N GLY A 29 40.05 -29.80 -2.22
CA GLY A 29 41.22 -29.07 -2.72
C GLY A 29 41.38 -27.80 -1.91
N GLU A 30 42.19 -27.91 -0.85
CA GLU A 30 42.85 -26.78 -0.19
C GLU A 30 43.83 -26.11 -1.15
N ASN A 31 43.92 -24.81 -1.10
CA ASN A 31 45.25 -24.19 -1.14
C ASN A 31 45.27 -22.77 -0.57
N ASP A 32 46.31 -22.61 0.22
CA ASP A 32 46.81 -21.49 1.01
C ASP A 32 47.09 -20.19 0.28
N GLY A 33 47.01 -19.09 1.06
CA GLY A 33 48.15 -18.21 1.35
C GLY A 33 48.28 -16.93 0.52
N ALA A 34 48.16 -15.80 1.16
CA ALA A 34 49.22 -14.83 1.38
C ALA A 34 48.70 -13.43 1.66
N ASP A 35 48.97 -13.03 2.85
CA ASP A 35 49.32 -11.74 3.44
C ASP A 35 49.90 -10.69 2.47
N SER A 36 49.41 -9.43 2.51
CA SER A 36 50.19 -8.23 2.24
C SER A 36 49.56 -6.99 2.90
N THR A 37 50.23 -6.55 3.90
CA THR A 37 50.19 -5.27 4.61
C THR A 37 50.46 -4.06 3.70
N GLY A 38 49.86 -2.89 4.06
CA GLY A 38 50.44 -1.59 3.64
C GLY A 38 49.44 -0.45 3.58
N GLN A 39 49.26 0.23 4.62
CA GLN A 39 49.71 1.58 4.96
C GLN A 39 48.82 2.74 4.57
N ALA A 40 48.35 3.41 5.64
CA ALA A 40 47.67 4.69 5.69
C ALA A 40 48.54 5.84 5.13
N THR A 41 47.90 6.82 4.50
CA THR A 41 48.45 8.19 4.42
C THR A 41 47.31 9.19 4.59
N GLU A 42 47.50 10.04 5.60
CA GLU A 42 46.73 11.23 5.93
C GLU A 42 46.91 12.38 4.90
N PRO A 43 46.00 13.43 4.99
CA PRO A 43 45.91 14.51 4.03
C PRO A 43 46.83 15.68 4.35
N PRO A 44 47.01 16.68 3.48
CA PRO A 44 47.54 17.98 3.87
C PRO A 44 46.45 19.03 3.95
N GLU A 45 46.50 19.75 5.05
CA GLU A 45 45.89 21.07 5.28
C GLU A 45 46.61 22.16 4.45
N GLY A 46 45.87 23.25 4.20
CA GLY A 46 46.51 24.55 4.09
C GLY A 46 45.86 25.54 3.14
N ALA A 47 45.18 26.53 3.74
CA ALA A 47 45.26 27.99 3.51
C ALA A 47 44.74 28.53 2.17
N GLU A 48 44.17 29.67 2.03
CA GLU A 48 43.90 30.86 2.83
C GLU A 48 42.85 31.72 2.09
N ALA A 49 42.24 32.62 2.83
CA ALA A 49 41.24 33.59 2.40
C ALA A 49 41.80 34.64 1.38
N SER A 50 40.96 35.07 0.45
CA SER A 50 41.09 36.37 -0.21
C SER A 50 39.71 37.03 -0.37
N ASN A 51 39.59 38.13 0.38
CA ASN A 51 38.57 39.14 0.26
C ASN A 51 38.66 39.88 -1.08
N GLY A 52 37.53 40.10 -1.75
CA GLY A 52 37.43 40.97 -2.90
C GLY A 52 36.02 41.48 -3.07
N ALA A 53 35.76 42.61 -2.47
CA ALA A 53 34.54 43.41 -2.76
C ALA A 53 34.67 44.02 -4.16
N SER A 54 33.63 43.97 -4.97
CA SER A 54 33.16 45.15 -5.71
C SER A 54 31.97 44.91 -6.64
N THR A 55 31.04 45.79 -6.52
CA THR A 55 30.15 46.43 -7.50
C THR A 55 28.90 45.67 -7.95
N THR A 56 27.81 46.22 -7.43
CA THR A 56 26.46 46.23 -7.96
C THR A 56 26.42 46.52 -9.46
N THR A 57 25.79 45.62 -10.21
CA THR A 57 25.08 45.98 -11.42
C THR A 57 23.69 45.30 -11.36
N ASP A 58 22.71 46.18 -11.20
CA ASP A 58 21.31 45.90 -11.39
C ASP A 58 21.11 45.36 -12.80
N THR A 59 20.79 44.10 -12.92
CA THR A 59 20.20 43.51 -14.13
C THR A 59 18.97 42.78 -13.66
N ALA A 60 17.83 43.36 -13.99
CA ALA A 60 16.57 42.69 -13.97
C ALA A 60 16.73 41.39 -14.83
N GLY A 61 16.95 40.29 -14.14
CA GLY A 61 17.01 38.96 -14.70
C GLY A 61 15.64 38.32 -14.51
N ASP A 62 15.03 38.02 -15.63
CA ASP A 62 13.90 37.12 -15.81
C ASP A 62 13.92 36.03 -14.74
N ASP A 63 12.94 36.14 -13.88
CA ASP A 63 12.47 34.97 -13.11
C ASP A 63 12.01 33.95 -14.16
N PRO A 64 12.59 32.77 -14.29
CA PRO A 64 11.98 31.77 -15.12
C PRO A 64 10.65 31.44 -14.43
N ASP A 65 9.59 31.95 -15.04
CA ASP A 65 8.23 31.50 -14.85
C ASP A 65 8.24 29.98 -15.00
N VAL A 66 8.40 29.26 -13.88
CA VAL A 66 8.17 27.83 -13.77
C VAL A 66 6.66 27.66 -13.65
N SER A 67 5.93 28.16 -14.66
CA SER A 67 4.68 27.59 -15.03
C SER A 67 5.05 26.21 -15.61
N ALA A 68 5.05 25.17 -14.76
CA ALA A 68 4.97 23.81 -15.20
C ALA A 68 3.80 23.77 -16.18
N GLU A 69 4.10 23.70 -17.49
CA GLU A 69 3.07 23.51 -18.49
C GLU A 69 2.31 22.25 -18.10
N ALA A 70 1.05 22.41 -17.72
CA ALA A 70 0.16 21.33 -17.38
C ALA A 70 0.21 20.31 -18.53
N GLY A 71 0.79 19.11 -18.24
CA GLY A 71 0.85 17.94 -19.04
C GLY A 71 0.83 18.11 -20.58
N ALA A 72 1.96 18.49 -21.18
CA ALA A 72 2.07 18.45 -22.63
C ALA A 72 2.11 16.97 -23.08
N PHE A 73 1.05 16.50 -23.72
CA PHE A 73 1.02 15.19 -24.36
C PHE A 73 1.78 15.22 -25.70
N PRO A 74 2.38 14.09 -26.15
CA PRO A 74 2.33 12.77 -25.52
C PRO A 74 3.17 12.65 -24.26
N VAL A 75 2.72 11.81 -23.30
CA VAL A 75 3.48 11.47 -22.10
C VAL A 75 3.91 10.01 -22.13
N SER A 76 5.05 9.71 -21.47
CA SER A 76 5.56 8.34 -21.31
C SER A 76 5.70 8.04 -19.83
N ILE A 77 5.09 6.94 -19.39
CA ILE A 77 4.97 6.55 -17.99
C ILE A 77 5.53 5.15 -17.80
N GLN A 78 6.27 4.90 -16.73
CA GLN A 78 6.65 3.54 -16.34
C GLN A 78 5.38 2.76 -15.99
N ASN A 79 5.23 1.57 -16.53
CA ASN A 79 4.06 0.70 -16.34
C ASN A 79 4.56 -0.73 -16.19
N ASP A 80 4.74 -1.18 -14.95
CA ASP A 80 5.50 -2.39 -14.63
C ASP A 80 6.87 -2.40 -15.34
N ASP A 81 7.19 -3.49 -16.06
CA ASP A 81 8.45 -3.66 -16.81
C ASP A 81 8.44 -2.95 -18.18
N SER A 82 7.39 -2.17 -18.48
CA SER A 82 7.22 -1.52 -19.78
C SER A 82 7.02 -0.01 -19.65
N THR A 83 7.06 0.69 -20.80
CA THR A 83 6.70 2.10 -20.88
C THR A 83 5.36 2.22 -21.59
N LEU A 84 4.40 2.89 -20.95
CA LEU A 84 3.13 3.27 -21.51
C LEU A 84 3.25 4.67 -22.12
N THR A 85 2.84 4.83 -23.38
CA THR A 85 2.71 6.15 -24.02
C THR A 85 1.25 6.51 -24.13
N ILE A 86 0.89 7.71 -23.68
CA ILE A 86 -0.45 8.30 -23.81
C ILE A 86 -0.31 9.51 -24.73
N ASP A 87 -0.93 9.45 -25.91
CA ASP A 87 -0.71 10.41 -27.00
C ASP A 87 -1.44 11.74 -26.78
N ALA A 88 -2.56 11.72 -26.07
CA ALA A 88 -3.39 12.88 -25.78
C ALA A 88 -3.95 12.77 -24.35
N GLN A 89 -4.36 13.89 -23.77
CA GLN A 89 -5.02 13.89 -22.46
C GLN A 89 -6.30 13.04 -22.53
N PRO A 90 -6.46 12.03 -21.65
CA PRO A 90 -7.65 11.21 -21.63
C PRO A 90 -8.91 12.01 -21.31
N GLU A 91 -10.00 11.74 -22.05
CA GLU A 91 -11.32 12.30 -21.82
C GLU A 91 -12.32 11.25 -21.32
N ALA A 92 -12.00 9.94 -21.51
CA ALA A 92 -12.85 8.82 -21.15
C ALA A 92 -12.02 7.73 -20.42
N ILE A 93 -11.90 7.84 -19.10
CA ILE A 93 -11.18 6.89 -18.27
C ILE A 93 -12.13 5.84 -17.69
N VAL A 94 -11.79 4.56 -17.86
CA VAL A 94 -12.41 3.47 -17.10
C VAL A 94 -11.45 3.05 -15.99
N SER A 95 -11.90 3.13 -14.72
CA SER A 95 -11.13 2.70 -13.56
C SER A 95 -11.65 1.37 -13.02
N LEU A 96 -10.81 0.35 -13.03
CA LEU A 96 -11.08 -1.00 -12.52
C LEU A 96 -10.38 -1.27 -11.19
N SER A 97 -10.22 -0.23 -10.37
CA SER A 97 -9.60 -0.30 -9.05
C SER A 97 -10.19 0.77 -8.13
N PRO A 98 -10.76 0.39 -6.99
CA PRO A 98 -11.28 1.35 -6.01
C PRO A 98 -10.24 2.36 -5.56
N THR A 99 -9.01 1.90 -5.32
CA THR A 99 -7.89 2.78 -4.93
C THR A 99 -7.56 3.79 -6.03
N ALA A 100 -7.44 3.34 -7.28
CA ALA A 100 -7.16 4.24 -8.41
C ALA A 100 -8.33 5.21 -8.64
N THR A 101 -9.58 4.78 -8.45
CA THR A 101 -10.75 5.64 -8.52
C THR A 101 -10.64 6.78 -7.50
N GLU A 102 -10.33 6.47 -6.24
CA GLU A 102 -10.14 7.50 -5.21
C GLU A 102 -9.01 8.47 -5.56
N MET A 103 -7.88 7.96 -6.06
CA MET A 103 -6.76 8.79 -6.49
C MET A 103 -7.15 9.71 -7.65
N LEU A 104 -7.82 9.19 -8.70
CA LEU A 104 -8.28 9.96 -9.85
C LEU A 104 -9.18 11.14 -9.46
N PHE A 105 -10.13 10.90 -8.56
CA PHE A 105 -11.00 11.96 -8.08
C PHE A 105 -10.25 12.96 -7.20
N ALA A 106 -9.35 12.49 -6.34
CA ALA A 106 -8.60 13.35 -5.43
C ALA A 106 -7.61 14.27 -6.14
N ILE A 107 -7.01 13.85 -7.26
CA ILE A 107 -6.12 14.69 -8.07
C ILE A 107 -6.86 15.64 -9.03
N GLY A 108 -8.20 15.57 -9.08
CA GLY A 108 -9.04 16.41 -9.94
C GLY A 108 -9.35 15.83 -11.31
N ALA A 109 -9.03 14.54 -11.58
CA ALA A 109 -9.35 13.85 -12.83
C ALA A 109 -10.78 13.28 -12.89
N GLY A 110 -11.60 13.49 -11.86
CA GLY A 110 -12.94 12.88 -11.75
C GLY A 110 -13.87 13.14 -12.93
N ALA A 111 -13.75 14.30 -13.60
CA ALA A 111 -14.55 14.61 -14.80
C ALA A 111 -14.18 13.76 -16.02
N GLN A 112 -13.01 13.15 -16.04
CA GLN A 112 -12.53 12.25 -17.09
C GLN A 112 -13.00 10.79 -16.88
N VAL A 113 -13.45 10.44 -15.67
CA VAL A 113 -13.87 9.08 -15.31
C VAL A 113 -15.29 8.82 -15.80
N VAL A 114 -15.45 7.93 -16.77
CA VAL A 114 -16.74 7.58 -17.38
C VAL A 114 -17.36 6.30 -16.80
N ALA A 115 -16.54 5.39 -16.28
CA ALA A 115 -16.98 4.16 -15.62
C ALA A 115 -15.98 3.69 -14.58
N VAL A 116 -16.45 2.95 -13.58
CA VAL A 116 -15.64 2.38 -12.51
C VAL A 116 -16.07 0.93 -12.26
N ASP A 117 -15.29 0.16 -11.49
CA ASP A 117 -15.71 -1.17 -11.05
C ASP A 117 -16.79 -1.12 -9.96
N ASP A 118 -17.41 -2.26 -9.68
CA ASP A 118 -18.52 -2.41 -8.74
C ASP A 118 -18.13 -2.17 -7.26
N ASN A 119 -16.82 -2.20 -6.94
CA ASN A 119 -16.29 -1.89 -5.61
C ASN A 119 -15.82 -0.43 -5.46
N SER A 120 -15.80 0.34 -6.53
CA SER A 120 -15.46 1.76 -6.53
C SER A 120 -16.61 2.62 -6.03
N ASN A 121 -16.76 2.71 -4.70
CA ASN A 121 -17.87 3.35 -4.00
C ASN A 121 -17.56 4.77 -3.46
N TYR A 122 -16.31 5.24 -3.61
CA TYR A 122 -15.85 6.54 -3.15
C TYR A 122 -15.06 7.28 -4.26
N PRO A 123 -15.28 8.61 -4.41
CA PRO A 123 -16.32 9.42 -3.74
C PRO A 123 -17.73 9.05 -4.24
N THR A 124 -18.76 9.47 -3.51
CA THR A 124 -20.16 9.19 -3.88
C THR A 124 -20.59 9.74 -5.24
N SER A 125 -19.81 10.66 -5.80
CA SER A 125 -19.96 11.24 -7.14
C SER A 125 -19.38 10.36 -8.25
N ALA A 126 -18.63 9.30 -7.92
CA ALA A 126 -18.12 8.36 -8.92
C ALA A 126 -19.27 7.67 -9.66
N PRO A 127 -19.12 7.39 -10.96
CA PRO A 127 -20.10 6.61 -11.71
C PRO A 127 -20.37 5.27 -11.03
N LYS A 128 -21.57 4.72 -11.20
CA LYS A 128 -21.90 3.38 -10.70
C LYS A 128 -22.11 2.46 -11.90
N THR A 129 -21.31 1.42 -11.99
CA THR A 129 -21.39 0.41 -13.05
C THR A 129 -21.29 -0.99 -12.46
N ASP A 130 -21.58 -2.00 -13.29
CA ASP A 130 -21.48 -3.42 -12.93
C ASP A 130 -20.16 -4.04 -13.43
N LEU A 131 -19.13 -3.21 -13.72
CA LEU A 131 -17.83 -3.72 -14.15
C LEU A 131 -17.14 -4.40 -12.96
N SER A 132 -16.51 -5.55 -13.21
CA SER A 132 -15.69 -6.21 -12.20
C SER A 132 -14.22 -5.74 -12.31
N GLY A 133 -13.64 -5.31 -11.19
CA GLY A 133 -12.20 -5.07 -11.10
C GLY A 133 -11.40 -6.37 -10.93
N TYR A 134 -12.03 -7.43 -10.41
CA TYR A 134 -11.40 -8.73 -10.17
C TYR A 134 -11.42 -9.65 -11.41
N GLU A 135 -12.55 -9.75 -12.09
CA GLU A 135 -12.74 -10.52 -13.33
C GLU A 135 -13.26 -9.60 -14.46
N PRO A 136 -12.41 -8.65 -14.92
CA PRO A 136 -12.86 -7.66 -15.87
C PRO A 136 -13.15 -8.26 -17.25
N ASN A 137 -14.26 -7.82 -17.86
CA ASN A 137 -14.64 -8.23 -19.20
C ASN A 137 -14.25 -7.13 -20.19
N VAL A 138 -13.37 -7.44 -21.15
CA VAL A 138 -12.83 -6.50 -22.14
C VAL A 138 -13.96 -5.84 -22.96
N GLU A 139 -14.95 -6.62 -23.43
CA GLU A 139 -16.05 -6.09 -24.26
C GLU A 139 -16.93 -5.12 -23.47
N ALA A 140 -17.19 -5.42 -22.18
CA ALA A 140 -17.94 -4.54 -21.31
C ALA A 140 -17.18 -3.23 -21.04
N VAL A 141 -15.87 -3.30 -20.84
CA VAL A 141 -14.99 -2.12 -20.67
C VAL A 141 -14.98 -1.27 -21.94
N LEU A 142 -14.76 -1.89 -23.11
CA LEU A 142 -14.75 -1.20 -24.42
C LEU A 142 -16.11 -0.57 -24.76
N GLY A 143 -17.21 -1.06 -24.19
CA GLY A 143 -18.54 -0.47 -24.34
C GLY A 143 -18.65 0.97 -23.82
N TYR A 144 -17.72 1.43 -22.98
CA TYR A 144 -17.61 2.81 -22.50
C TYR A 144 -16.70 3.69 -23.37
N GLU A 145 -16.17 3.14 -24.49
CA GLU A 145 -15.29 3.83 -25.44
C GLU A 145 -14.09 4.52 -24.75
N PRO A 146 -13.34 3.81 -23.84
CA PRO A 146 -12.26 4.42 -23.10
C PRO A 146 -11.07 4.77 -23.98
N ASP A 147 -10.41 5.90 -23.65
CA ASP A 147 -9.10 6.28 -24.19
C ASP A 147 -7.95 6.01 -23.17
N LEU A 148 -8.30 5.65 -21.92
CA LEU A 148 -7.41 5.10 -20.92
C LEU A 148 -8.18 4.13 -20.00
N VAL A 149 -7.57 2.99 -19.69
CA VAL A 149 -8.03 2.10 -18.61
C VAL A 149 -6.99 2.10 -17.50
N VAL A 150 -7.44 2.19 -16.25
CA VAL A 150 -6.59 2.05 -15.05
C VAL A 150 -7.06 0.84 -14.27
N ALA A 151 -6.15 -0.06 -13.89
CA ALA A 151 -6.47 -1.28 -13.16
C ALA A 151 -5.35 -1.65 -12.18
N SER A 152 -5.66 -2.50 -11.19
CA SER A 152 -4.66 -3.04 -10.26
C SER A 152 -3.88 -4.23 -10.81
N ALA A 153 -4.31 -4.82 -11.93
CA ALA A 153 -3.65 -5.95 -12.58
C ALA A 153 -3.84 -5.92 -14.10
N GLY A 154 -2.88 -6.51 -14.82
CA GLY A 154 -2.85 -6.54 -16.28
C GLY A 154 -3.68 -7.64 -16.94
N THR A 155 -4.70 -8.21 -16.27
CA THR A 155 -5.45 -9.39 -16.75
C THR A 155 -6.13 -9.21 -18.09
N ILE A 156 -6.50 -7.96 -18.46
CA ILE A 156 -7.15 -7.62 -19.75
C ILE A 156 -6.23 -6.92 -20.74
N ALA A 157 -4.92 -6.87 -20.45
CA ALA A 157 -3.94 -6.10 -21.25
C ALA A 157 -3.95 -6.47 -22.74
N ASP A 158 -3.97 -7.76 -23.08
CA ASP A 158 -3.95 -8.21 -24.47
C ASP A 158 -5.20 -7.79 -25.23
N GLY A 159 -6.37 -7.85 -24.59
CA GLY A 159 -7.63 -7.43 -25.20
C GLY A 159 -7.68 -5.92 -25.46
N LEU A 160 -7.26 -5.11 -24.49
CA LEU A 160 -7.19 -3.65 -24.65
C LEU A 160 -6.15 -3.23 -25.68
N LYS A 161 -4.99 -3.90 -25.68
CA LYS A 161 -3.95 -3.67 -26.69
C LYS A 161 -4.45 -3.97 -28.11
N ALA A 162 -5.21 -5.05 -28.30
CA ALA A 162 -5.80 -5.38 -29.60
C ALA A 162 -6.81 -4.32 -30.05
N ALA A 163 -7.49 -3.65 -29.12
CA ALA A 163 -8.40 -2.53 -29.36
C ALA A 163 -7.68 -1.17 -29.49
N GLY A 164 -6.38 -1.10 -29.22
CA GLY A 164 -5.61 0.14 -29.24
C GLY A 164 -5.87 1.05 -28.05
N VAL A 165 -6.39 0.51 -26.95
CA VAL A 165 -6.66 1.25 -25.70
C VAL A 165 -5.49 1.08 -24.73
N PRO A 166 -4.87 2.16 -24.24
CA PRO A 166 -3.81 2.10 -23.24
C PRO A 166 -4.34 1.61 -21.88
N LEU A 167 -3.56 0.76 -21.21
CA LEU A 167 -3.82 0.27 -19.86
C LEU A 167 -2.68 0.72 -18.94
N LEU A 168 -3.01 1.48 -17.89
CA LEU A 168 -2.11 1.79 -16.79
C LEU A 168 -2.39 0.79 -15.64
N VAL A 169 -1.37 0.05 -15.24
CA VAL A 169 -1.45 -0.93 -14.15
C VAL A 169 -0.84 -0.32 -12.89
N LEU A 170 -1.63 -0.22 -11.83
CA LEU A 170 -1.23 0.27 -10.51
C LEU A 170 -1.46 -0.85 -9.48
N PRO A 171 -0.49 -1.74 -9.25
CA PRO A 171 -0.62 -2.83 -8.30
C PRO A 171 -0.72 -2.31 -6.86
N ALA A 172 -1.00 -3.20 -5.90
CA ALA A 172 -0.95 -2.83 -4.49
C ALA A 172 0.42 -2.20 -4.16
N ALA A 173 0.39 -1.01 -3.58
CA ALA A 173 1.61 -0.34 -3.16
C ALA A 173 2.26 -1.11 -2.00
N ALA A 174 3.57 -1.31 -2.07
CA ALA A 174 4.32 -1.96 -1.01
C ALA A 174 4.57 -1.01 0.17
N ASP A 175 4.64 0.29 -0.10
CA ASP A 175 4.95 1.34 0.87
C ASP A 175 4.35 2.69 0.47
N PHE A 176 4.52 3.68 1.35
CA PHE A 176 4.03 5.05 1.11
C PHE A 176 4.69 5.73 -0.09
N ASP A 177 5.99 5.48 -0.33
CA ASP A 177 6.71 6.08 -1.45
C ASP A 177 6.13 5.58 -2.78
N GLN A 178 5.83 4.28 -2.87
CA GLN A 178 5.18 3.71 -4.05
C GLN A 178 3.75 4.23 -4.23
N MET A 179 2.99 4.38 -3.14
CA MET A 179 1.66 5.00 -3.19
C MET A 179 1.73 6.44 -3.73
N TYR A 180 2.66 7.26 -3.23
CA TYR A 180 2.85 8.63 -3.74
C TYR A 180 3.26 8.62 -5.21
N ALA A 181 4.18 7.73 -5.60
CA ALA A 181 4.57 7.59 -7.00
C ALA A 181 3.39 7.21 -7.91
N GLN A 182 2.46 6.36 -7.46
CA GLN A 182 1.25 6.02 -8.20
C GLN A 182 0.30 7.21 -8.37
N ILE A 183 0.15 8.04 -7.33
CA ILE A 183 -0.63 9.30 -7.42
C ILE A 183 0.00 10.24 -8.46
N GLU A 184 1.33 10.40 -8.44
CA GLU A 184 2.05 11.23 -9.41
C GLU A 184 1.94 10.66 -10.84
N GLN A 185 2.03 9.33 -11.00
CA GLN A 185 1.82 8.65 -12.29
C GLN A 185 0.43 8.94 -12.86
N LEU A 186 -0.61 8.87 -12.03
CA LEU A 186 -1.97 9.25 -12.43
C LEU A 186 -2.05 10.73 -12.80
N GLY A 187 -1.36 11.59 -12.06
CA GLY A 187 -1.27 13.02 -12.39
C GLY A 187 -0.69 13.25 -13.80
N VAL A 188 0.39 12.55 -14.15
CA VAL A 188 0.99 12.60 -15.48
C VAL A 188 0.06 11.98 -16.53
N ALA A 189 -0.53 10.81 -16.25
CA ALA A 189 -1.42 10.11 -17.19
C ALA A 189 -2.65 10.92 -17.57
N THR A 190 -3.17 11.72 -16.64
CA THR A 190 -4.44 12.46 -16.80
C THR A 190 -4.26 13.94 -17.07
N GLY A 191 -3.00 14.44 -17.06
CA GLY A 191 -2.71 15.87 -17.15
C GLY A 191 -3.00 16.66 -15.87
N GLN A 192 -3.20 15.98 -14.74
CA GLN A 192 -3.48 16.57 -13.42
C GLN A 192 -2.25 16.63 -12.53
N VAL A 193 -1.09 16.95 -13.10
CA VAL A 193 0.21 16.98 -12.37
C VAL A 193 0.16 17.88 -11.14
N GLY A 194 -0.45 19.06 -11.25
CA GLY A 194 -0.59 20.01 -10.13
C GLY A 194 -1.44 19.43 -9.00
N GLY A 195 -2.59 18.81 -9.33
CA GLY A 195 -3.47 18.18 -8.36
C GLY A 195 -2.81 17.00 -7.65
N ALA A 196 -2.02 16.20 -8.38
CA ALA A 196 -1.27 15.09 -7.80
C ALA A 196 -0.20 15.58 -6.81
N ALA A 197 0.57 16.59 -7.18
CA ALA A 197 1.59 17.17 -6.31
C ALA A 197 0.98 17.81 -5.04
N GLU A 198 -0.14 18.51 -5.18
CA GLU A 198 -0.89 19.08 -4.05
C GLU A 198 -1.41 17.98 -3.12
N LEU A 199 -2.01 16.93 -3.67
CA LEU A 199 -2.52 15.80 -2.89
C LEU A 199 -1.40 15.14 -2.08
N VAL A 200 -0.28 14.77 -2.72
CA VAL A 200 0.88 14.15 -2.04
C VAL A 200 1.41 15.06 -0.92
N GLY A 201 1.59 16.36 -1.19
CA GLY A 201 2.05 17.32 -0.20
C GLY A 201 1.12 17.47 1.01
N ASN A 202 -0.19 17.46 0.76
CA ASN A 202 -1.20 17.49 1.82
C ASN A 202 -1.17 16.22 2.66
N MET A 203 -1.17 15.04 2.02
CA MET A 203 -1.09 13.74 2.73
C MET A 203 0.15 13.65 3.62
N GLN A 204 1.33 14.03 3.10
CA GLN A 204 2.57 14.03 3.89
C GLN A 204 2.50 14.97 5.09
N THR A 205 1.87 16.12 4.92
CA THR A 205 1.69 17.11 6.00
C THR A 205 0.73 16.57 7.06
N GLU A 206 -0.42 16.02 6.65
CA GLU A 206 -1.42 15.47 7.56
C GLU A 206 -0.88 14.26 8.35
N ILE A 207 -0.16 13.34 7.67
CA ILE A 207 0.52 12.21 8.34
C ILE A 207 1.49 12.73 9.40
N LYS A 208 2.32 13.71 9.08
CA LYS A 208 3.26 14.31 10.03
C LYS A 208 2.54 14.96 11.22
N ASP A 209 1.45 15.64 10.98
CA ASP A 209 0.69 16.33 12.02
C ASP A 209 -0.03 15.34 12.94
N ILE A 210 -0.57 14.23 12.38
CA ILE A 210 -1.16 13.15 13.15
C ILE A 210 -0.09 12.53 14.08
N LEU A 211 1.06 12.15 13.53
CA LEU A 211 2.15 11.56 14.30
C LEU A 211 2.67 12.49 15.40
N ALA A 212 2.75 13.79 15.14
CA ALA A 212 3.16 14.77 16.13
C ALA A 212 2.12 14.98 17.26
N GLY A 213 0.86 14.63 17.00
CA GLY A 213 -0.24 14.70 17.97
C GLY A 213 -0.32 13.51 18.92
N VAL A 214 0.35 12.39 18.60
CA VAL A 214 0.35 11.19 19.46
C VAL A 214 1.37 11.37 20.58
N PRO A 215 0.98 11.21 21.87
CA PRO A 215 1.91 11.26 22.98
C PRO A 215 3.01 10.19 22.86
N GLU A 216 4.23 10.50 23.35
CA GLU A 216 5.24 9.46 23.51
C GLU A 216 4.71 8.39 24.48
N SER A 217 4.52 7.17 23.97
CA SER A 217 4.05 6.04 24.78
C SER A 217 5.14 5.60 25.75
N THR A 218 4.73 5.17 26.96
CA THR A 218 5.63 4.61 27.97
C THR A 218 6.00 3.15 27.71
N GLY A 219 5.42 2.53 26.70
CA GLY A 219 5.66 1.13 26.31
C GLY A 219 5.23 0.88 24.88
N THR A 220 5.67 -0.24 24.30
CA THR A 220 5.24 -0.69 22.98
C THR A 220 3.89 -1.40 23.14
N LEU A 221 2.88 -0.93 22.43
CA LEU A 221 1.57 -1.59 22.32
C LEU A 221 1.60 -2.64 21.22
N THR A 222 0.94 -3.76 21.48
CA THR A 222 0.75 -4.84 20.51
C THR A 222 -0.63 -4.76 19.88
N TYR A 223 -0.74 -5.17 18.60
CA TYR A 223 -2.01 -5.16 17.91
C TYR A 223 -2.30 -6.44 17.12
N TYR A 224 -3.57 -6.70 16.93
CA TYR A 224 -4.13 -7.66 15.98
C TYR A 224 -5.04 -6.90 15.01
N HIS A 225 -4.89 -7.14 13.71
CA HIS A 225 -5.74 -6.59 12.66
C HIS A 225 -6.53 -7.73 12.02
N GLU A 226 -7.84 -7.70 12.12
CA GLU A 226 -8.73 -8.70 11.56
C GLU A 226 -9.23 -8.26 10.19
N LEU A 227 -8.98 -9.10 9.17
CA LEU A 227 -9.44 -8.87 7.80
C LEU A 227 -10.80 -9.54 7.53
N ASP A 228 -11.05 -10.65 8.23
CA ASP A 228 -12.30 -11.38 8.18
C ASP A 228 -12.45 -12.32 9.40
N ASN A 229 -13.66 -12.83 9.61
CA ASN A 229 -13.98 -13.73 10.72
C ASN A 229 -13.40 -15.16 10.57
N ALA A 230 -12.69 -15.46 9.48
CA ALA A 230 -11.86 -16.66 9.34
C ALA A 230 -10.43 -16.45 9.87
N LEU A 231 -10.17 -15.29 10.51
CA LEU A 231 -8.91 -14.89 11.15
C LEU A 231 -7.75 -14.70 10.16
N TYR A 232 -8.04 -14.26 8.94
CA TYR A 232 -7.01 -13.68 8.10
C TYR A 232 -6.60 -12.32 8.66
N THR A 233 -5.31 -12.05 8.59
CA THR A 233 -4.71 -10.86 9.18
C THR A 233 -3.59 -10.31 8.28
N VAL A 234 -2.91 -9.29 8.76
CA VAL A 234 -1.75 -8.68 8.09
C VAL A 234 -0.50 -8.81 8.97
N THR A 235 0.67 -8.83 8.35
CA THR A 235 1.96 -8.66 9.03
C THR A 235 2.47 -7.23 8.91
N SER A 236 3.53 -6.89 9.66
CA SER A 236 4.20 -5.59 9.59
C SER A 236 4.80 -5.29 8.20
N ASP A 237 5.06 -6.31 7.38
CA ASP A 237 5.66 -6.17 6.05
C ASP A 237 4.66 -5.70 4.98
N THR A 238 3.35 -5.68 5.30
CA THR A 238 2.31 -5.18 4.38
C THR A 238 2.20 -3.66 4.43
N PHE A 239 1.60 -3.05 3.40
CA PHE A 239 1.25 -1.62 3.43
C PHE A 239 0.41 -1.25 4.67
N ILE A 240 -0.59 -2.07 5.00
CA ILE A 240 -1.42 -1.91 6.20
C ILE A 240 -0.56 -1.97 7.48
N GLY A 241 0.34 -2.95 7.56
CA GLY A 241 1.26 -3.10 8.69
C GLY A 241 2.18 -1.90 8.89
N GLN A 242 2.61 -1.27 7.80
CA GLN A 242 3.45 -0.06 7.87
C GLN A 242 2.70 1.14 8.46
N VAL A 243 1.38 1.26 8.25
CA VAL A 243 0.58 2.33 8.91
C VAL A 243 0.68 2.20 10.43
N TYR A 244 0.55 0.99 10.98
CA TYR A 244 0.74 0.73 12.40
C TYR A 244 2.17 0.97 12.85
N GLY A 245 3.14 0.62 12.01
CA GLY A 245 4.57 0.84 12.25
C GLY A 245 4.95 2.31 12.42
N LEU A 246 4.25 3.25 11.73
CA LEU A 246 4.44 4.69 11.92
C LEU A 246 4.17 5.15 13.37
N LEU A 247 3.32 4.41 14.08
CA LEU A 247 2.96 4.68 15.49
C LEU A 247 3.71 3.81 16.49
N GLY A 248 4.68 2.99 16.01
CA GLY A 248 5.51 2.13 16.84
C GLY A 248 4.78 0.93 17.44
N LEU A 249 3.70 0.46 16.84
CA LEU A 249 2.96 -0.71 17.27
C LEU A 249 3.65 -2.01 16.84
N GLU A 250 3.58 -3.06 17.66
CA GLU A 250 4.08 -4.40 17.33
C GLU A 250 2.95 -5.33 16.89
N ASN A 251 3.13 -5.98 15.74
CA ASN A 251 2.16 -6.92 15.19
C ASN A 251 2.31 -8.30 15.82
N ILE A 252 1.22 -8.86 16.38
CA ILE A 252 1.27 -10.20 16.96
C ILE A 252 1.36 -11.31 15.91
N ALA A 253 1.01 -11.02 14.66
CA ALA A 253 0.94 -11.99 13.56
C ALA A 253 2.26 -12.13 12.77
N ASP A 254 3.30 -11.32 13.02
CA ASP A 254 4.58 -11.38 12.29
C ASP A 254 5.22 -12.78 12.33
N SER A 255 5.02 -13.50 13.44
CA SER A 255 5.54 -14.85 13.56
C SER A 255 4.84 -15.89 12.68
N ALA A 256 3.66 -15.57 12.13
CA ALA A 256 2.86 -16.48 11.31
C ALA A 256 3.28 -16.51 9.84
N ASP A 257 4.03 -15.50 9.37
CA ASP A 257 4.52 -15.44 7.98
C ASP A 257 6.01 -15.06 7.86
N GLN A 258 6.85 -15.60 8.74
CA GLN A 258 8.30 -15.33 8.71
C GLN A 258 8.99 -15.75 7.40
N SER A 259 8.39 -16.66 6.66
CA SER A 259 8.91 -17.13 5.36
C SER A 259 8.44 -16.28 4.17
N GLY A 260 7.44 -15.42 4.36
CA GLY A 260 6.77 -14.68 3.31
C GLY A 260 5.89 -15.54 2.41
N GLU A 261 5.54 -16.77 2.84
CA GLU A 261 4.75 -17.73 2.05
C GLU A 261 3.33 -17.18 1.77
N PHE A 262 2.79 -16.42 2.72
CA PHE A 262 1.45 -15.86 2.63
C PHE A 262 1.45 -14.39 2.13
N GLY A 263 2.62 -13.88 1.70
CA GLY A 263 2.74 -12.51 1.18
C GLY A 263 2.35 -11.43 2.19
N GLY A 264 2.49 -11.71 3.49
CA GLY A 264 2.11 -10.82 4.57
C GLY A 264 0.64 -10.93 5.02
N TYR A 265 -0.13 -11.88 4.48
CA TYR A 265 -1.56 -12.06 4.78
C TYR A 265 -1.87 -13.46 5.32
N PRO A 266 -1.30 -13.87 6.44
CA PRO A 266 -1.51 -15.20 6.99
C PRO A 266 -2.91 -15.35 7.60
N GLN A 267 -3.41 -16.59 7.62
CA GLN A 267 -4.48 -17.00 8.52
C GLN A 267 -3.86 -17.45 9.85
N VAL A 268 -4.32 -16.89 10.96
CA VAL A 268 -3.83 -17.23 12.28
C VAL A 268 -4.81 -18.10 13.07
N SER A 269 -4.33 -18.77 14.11
CA SER A 269 -5.21 -19.54 14.97
C SER A 269 -5.71 -18.72 16.16
N VAL A 270 -6.86 -19.12 16.71
CA VAL A 270 -7.40 -18.52 17.95
C VAL A 270 -6.37 -18.60 19.09
N GLU A 271 -5.66 -19.74 19.20
CA GLU A 271 -4.66 -19.96 20.25
C GLU A 271 -3.51 -18.94 20.16
N LEU A 272 -3.08 -18.55 18.95
CA LEU A 272 -2.05 -17.53 18.77
C LEU A 272 -2.54 -16.19 19.32
N ILE A 273 -3.77 -15.79 18.98
CA ILE A 273 -4.34 -14.51 19.44
C ILE A 273 -4.48 -14.51 20.97
N LEU A 274 -5.00 -15.60 21.56
CA LEU A 274 -5.16 -15.74 23.01
C LEU A 274 -3.80 -15.74 23.74
N ASP A 275 -2.79 -16.42 23.20
CA ASP A 275 -1.44 -16.48 23.78
C ASP A 275 -0.73 -15.12 23.71
N LYS A 276 -0.84 -14.43 22.60
CA LYS A 276 -0.24 -13.10 22.39
C LYS A 276 -0.96 -11.99 23.13
N ASN A 277 -2.26 -12.13 23.37
CA ASN A 277 -3.08 -11.24 24.18
C ASN A 277 -2.87 -9.76 23.85
N PRO A 278 -3.22 -9.31 22.62
CA PRO A 278 -2.91 -7.97 22.13
C PRO A 278 -3.53 -6.86 22.97
N ASP A 279 -2.88 -5.70 22.95
CA ASP A 279 -3.36 -4.47 23.60
C ASP A 279 -4.51 -3.82 22.83
N LEU A 280 -4.50 -3.98 21.50
CA LEU A 280 -5.44 -3.39 20.55
C LEU A 280 -5.91 -4.45 19.55
N ILE A 281 -7.20 -4.44 19.20
CA ILE A 281 -7.77 -5.23 18.12
C ILE A 281 -8.45 -4.26 17.16
N PHE A 282 -8.08 -4.33 15.88
CA PHE A 282 -8.68 -3.53 14.82
C PHE A 282 -9.48 -4.45 13.89
N LEU A 283 -10.74 -4.11 13.65
CA LEU A 283 -11.67 -4.88 12.83
C LEU A 283 -11.85 -4.18 11.48
N ALA A 284 -11.35 -4.76 10.41
CA ALA A 284 -11.52 -4.28 9.03
C ALA A 284 -12.58 -5.10 8.27
N ASP A 285 -13.49 -5.71 9.00
CA ASP A 285 -14.54 -6.62 8.53
C ASP A 285 -15.93 -6.26 9.07
N THR A 286 -16.09 -5.00 9.41
CA THR A 286 -17.34 -4.46 9.97
C THR A 286 -18.48 -4.42 8.95
N LYS A 287 -18.18 -4.24 7.66
CA LYS A 287 -19.15 -4.18 6.56
C LYS A 287 -19.41 -5.52 5.92
N CYS A 288 -18.33 -6.28 5.64
CA CYS A 288 -18.46 -7.59 4.98
C CYS A 288 -19.08 -8.64 5.88
N CYS A 289 -18.74 -8.61 7.17
CA CYS A 289 -18.98 -9.73 8.10
C CYS A 289 -19.73 -9.30 9.35
N GLU A 290 -20.12 -8.02 9.45
CA GLU A 290 -20.86 -7.43 10.56
C GLU A 290 -20.15 -7.57 11.92
N GLU A 291 -18.78 -7.64 11.91
CA GLU A 291 -18.01 -7.77 13.14
C GLU A 291 -18.00 -6.45 13.93
N SER A 292 -17.99 -6.59 15.24
CA SER A 292 -18.02 -5.49 16.21
C SER A 292 -17.31 -5.87 17.50
N ALA A 293 -17.10 -4.91 18.39
CA ALA A 293 -16.53 -5.18 19.71
C ALA A 293 -17.38 -6.19 20.52
N GLU A 294 -18.70 -6.16 20.34
CA GLU A 294 -19.65 -7.07 20.98
C GLU A 294 -19.51 -8.49 20.44
N THR A 295 -19.48 -8.68 19.10
CA THR A 295 -19.35 -10.01 18.48
C THR A 295 -18.00 -10.65 18.81
N VAL A 296 -16.92 -9.84 18.84
CA VAL A 296 -15.59 -10.29 19.24
C VAL A 296 -15.57 -10.74 20.70
N ALA A 297 -16.22 -10.00 21.60
CA ALA A 297 -16.28 -10.36 23.03
C ALA A 297 -17.11 -11.63 23.30
N GLU A 298 -18.00 -12.03 22.40
CA GLU A 298 -18.81 -13.27 22.50
C GLU A 298 -18.07 -14.51 22.01
N ARG A 299 -16.89 -14.38 21.40
CA ARG A 299 -16.08 -15.51 20.93
C ARG A 299 -15.47 -16.24 22.13
N ASP A 300 -15.41 -17.57 22.08
CA ASP A 300 -14.91 -18.42 23.17
C ASP A 300 -13.47 -18.04 23.59
N GLY A 301 -13.31 -17.56 24.83
CA GLY A 301 -12.04 -17.17 25.44
C GLY A 301 -11.57 -15.75 25.10
N TRP A 302 -12.24 -15.02 24.22
CA TRP A 302 -11.85 -13.67 23.86
C TRP A 302 -12.27 -12.63 24.91
N GLU A 303 -13.25 -12.95 25.74
CA GLU A 303 -13.65 -12.12 26.90
C GLU A 303 -12.52 -11.89 27.88
N ASP A 304 -11.48 -12.75 27.85
CA ASP A 304 -10.30 -12.65 28.69
C ASP A 304 -9.15 -11.83 28.10
N LEU A 305 -9.20 -11.51 26.82
CA LEU A 305 -8.20 -10.69 26.14
C LEU A 305 -8.12 -9.28 26.75
N LYS A 306 -6.91 -8.74 26.83
CA LYS A 306 -6.65 -7.39 27.33
C LYS A 306 -7.42 -6.34 26.53
N ALA A 307 -7.34 -6.40 25.20
CA ALA A 307 -8.05 -5.48 24.32
C ALA A 307 -9.56 -5.46 24.57
N VAL A 308 -10.18 -6.64 24.77
CA VAL A 308 -11.63 -6.75 25.05
C VAL A 308 -11.97 -6.17 26.42
N LYS A 309 -11.20 -6.56 27.47
CA LYS A 309 -11.45 -6.07 28.83
C LYS A 309 -11.29 -4.57 29.00
N GLU A 310 -10.37 -3.99 28.24
CA GLU A 310 -10.07 -2.56 28.31
C GLU A 310 -10.88 -1.72 27.31
N GLY A 311 -11.70 -2.38 26.46
CA GLY A 311 -12.51 -1.71 25.43
C GLY A 311 -11.70 -1.18 24.27
N ASN A 312 -10.59 -1.83 23.95
CA ASN A 312 -9.66 -1.49 22.87
C ASN A 312 -9.90 -2.38 21.62
N VAL A 313 -11.15 -2.72 21.34
CA VAL A 313 -11.58 -3.33 20.07
C VAL A 313 -12.14 -2.23 19.19
N ILE A 314 -11.44 -1.91 18.12
CA ILE A 314 -11.66 -0.72 17.31
C ILE A 314 -12.25 -1.14 15.95
N PRO A 315 -13.53 -0.85 15.69
CA PRO A 315 -14.09 -1.05 14.36
C PRO A 315 -13.52 0.00 13.39
N LEU A 316 -13.06 -0.45 12.23
CA LEU A 316 -12.58 0.40 11.15
C LEU A 316 -13.60 0.41 9.99
N ASP A 317 -13.50 1.40 9.12
CA ASP A 317 -14.14 1.33 7.81
C ASP A 317 -13.35 0.37 6.92
N ASP A 318 -13.94 -0.76 6.50
CA ASP A 318 -13.27 -1.80 5.71
C ASP A 318 -12.59 -1.23 4.45
N ASP A 319 -13.25 -0.27 3.79
CA ASP A 319 -12.72 0.34 2.57
C ASP A 319 -11.49 1.24 2.87
N VAL A 320 -11.52 1.97 3.98
CA VAL A 320 -10.42 2.86 4.42
C VAL A 320 -9.22 2.02 4.85
N ALA A 321 -9.47 0.96 5.62
CA ALA A 321 -8.43 0.10 6.18
C ALA A 321 -7.77 -0.84 5.15
N SER A 322 -8.36 -1.02 3.94
CA SER A 322 -7.89 -1.96 2.93
C SER A 322 -7.37 -1.31 1.64
N ARG A 323 -7.37 0.03 1.54
CA ARG A 323 -6.96 0.75 0.33
C ARG A 323 -5.71 1.60 0.56
N TRP A 324 -4.70 1.41 -0.30
CA TRP A 324 -3.47 2.22 -0.32
C TRP A 324 -3.70 3.51 -1.14
N GLY A 325 -4.55 4.39 -0.66
CA GLY A 325 -4.98 5.58 -1.38
C GLY A 325 -5.03 6.83 -0.49
N PRO A 326 -5.64 7.91 -0.98
CA PRO A 326 -5.67 9.19 -0.26
C PRO A 326 -6.26 9.11 1.16
N ARG A 327 -7.19 8.16 1.38
CA ARG A 327 -7.82 7.96 2.70
C ARG A 327 -6.98 7.18 3.70
N VAL A 328 -5.75 6.78 3.35
CA VAL A 328 -4.82 6.20 4.35
C VAL A 328 -4.57 7.14 5.53
N VAL A 329 -4.73 8.45 5.31
CA VAL A 329 -4.63 9.47 6.36
C VAL A 329 -5.75 9.31 7.40
N GLU A 330 -6.98 8.99 6.96
CA GLU A 330 -8.10 8.67 7.86
C GLU A 330 -7.79 7.40 8.67
N PHE A 331 -7.30 6.36 8.01
CA PHE A 331 -6.88 5.12 8.70
C PHE A 331 -5.82 5.39 9.76
N LEU A 332 -4.77 6.14 9.42
CA LEU A 332 -3.73 6.51 10.39
C LEU A 332 -4.30 7.33 11.57
N ALA A 333 -5.26 8.23 11.31
CA ALA A 333 -5.90 9.02 12.35
C ALA A 333 -6.71 8.13 13.32
N ASP A 334 -7.44 7.13 12.81
CA ASP A 334 -8.19 6.18 13.63
C ASP A 334 -7.26 5.35 14.52
N VAL A 335 -6.15 4.86 13.96
CA VAL A 335 -5.13 4.13 14.73
C VAL A 335 -4.48 5.03 15.78
N ALA A 336 -4.14 6.26 15.43
CA ALA A 336 -3.54 7.24 16.36
C ALA A 336 -4.48 7.59 17.53
N ALA A 337 -5.79 7.70 17.25
CA ALA A 337 -6.81 7.90 18.27
C ALA A 337 -6.90 6.70 19.22
N ALA A 338 -6.87 5.47 18.68
CA ALA A 338 -6.89 4.25 19.47
C ALA A 338 -5.65 4.13 20.37
N VAL A 339 -4.45 4.42 19.86
CA VAL A 339 -3.19 4.42 20.63
C VAL A 339 -3.27 5.43 21.78
N THR A 340 -3.71 6.67 21.47
CA THR A 340 -3.86 7.73 22.48
C THR A 340 -4.86 7.34 23.56
N ALA A 341 -5.95 6.67 23.18
CA ALA A 341 -6.94 6.19 24.15
C ALA A 341 -6.41 5.03 25.00
N ALA A 342 -5.63 4.13 24.45
CA ALA A 342 -5.07 2.97 25.16
C ALA A 342 -4.02 3.39 26.22
N ASP A 343 -3.25 4.44 25.98
CA ASP A 343 -2.23 4.96 26.92
C ASP A 343 -2.85 5.68 28.15
N VAL A 344 -4.14 6.01 28.12
CA VAL A 344 -4.84 6.57 29.29
C VAL A 344 -5.25 5.44 30.23
N PRO A 345 -4.80 5.44 31.53
CA PRO A 345 -5.21 4.42 32.48
C PRO A 345 -6.73 4.27 32.54
N ALA A 346 -7.24 3.02 32.55
CA ALA A 346 -8.67 2.72 32.56
C ALA A 346 -9.48 3.42 33.67
N ALA A 347 -8.80 3.79 34.78
CA ALA A 347 -9.42 4.54 35.89
C ALA A 347 -9.64 6.04 35.58
N ALA A 348 -9.13 6.55 34.47
CA ALA A 348 -9.25 7.96 34.05
C ALA A 348 -10.13 8.15 32.79
N ARG A 349 -10.64 7.05 32.23
CA ARG A 349 -11.56 7.06 31.08
C ARG A 349 -13.02 7.26 31.50
#